data_132d5909b5c5c69d096436a56b7232ce
#
_entry.id   132d5909b5c5c69d096436a56b7232ce
#
_cell.length_a   1.000
_cell.length_b   1.000
_cell.length_c   1.000
_cell.angle_alpha   90.00
_cell.angle_beta   90.00
_cell.angle_gamma   90.00
#
_symmetry.space_group_name_H-M   'P 1'
#
loop_
_entity.id
_entity.type
_entity.pdbx_description
1 polymer ?
#
loop_
_entity_poly.entity_id
_entity_poly.type
_entity_poly.pdbx_seq_one_letter_code
_entity_poly.pdbx_strand_id
1 'polypeptide(L)'
;MPIEIKPVSEDGITELEPLLAAYQTFYEVEDINTERNRQFFSRFLGSSHSGWILGAYEDGKLVGFGCFYRHKSSLSATNVVLMNDLYVDESARGKGAGRLIIEGGVELAREWG
;
A
#
# COMPACT_ATOMS: atom_id res chain seq x y z
N MET A 1 -11.62 14.29 10.39
CA MET A 1 -12.27 13.72 9.21
C MET A 1 -11.98 12.22 9.14
N PRO A 2 -12.95 11.41 8.75
CA PRO A 2 -12.73 9.97 8.69
C PRO A 2 -11.76 9.58 7.60
N ILE A 3 -11.00 8.54 7.88
CA ILE A 3 -10.06 7.97 6.92
C ILE A 3 -10.75 6.79 6.23
N GLU A 4 -10.78 6.79 4.92
CA GLU A 4 -11.33 5.69 4.14
C GLU A 4 -10.20 4.81 3.62
N ILE A 5 -10.33 3.50 3.79
CA ILE A 5 -9.34 2.53 3.28
C ILE A 5 -9.95 1.80 2.10
N LYS A 6 -9.25 1.81 0.97
CA LYS A 6 -9.67 1.08 -0.23
C LYS A 6 -8.47 0.79 -1.12
N PRO A 7 -8.57 -0.22 -1.99
CA PRO A 7 -7.49 -0.49 -2.93
C PRO A 7 -7.24 0.71 -3.83
N VAL A 8 -5.97 0.98 -4.10
CA VAL A 8 -5.61 2.05 -5.04
C VAL A 8 -5.90 1.52 -6.44
N SER A 9 -6.66 2.27 -7.22
CA SER A 9 -7.01 1.89 -8.59
C SER A 9 -5.86 2.15 -9.55
N GLU A 10 -5.96 1.61 -10.77
CA GLU A 10 -4.94 1.83 -11.79
C GLU A 10 -4.71 3.32 -12.05
N ASP A 11 -5.77 4.11 -12.02
CA ASP A 11 -5.67 5.55 -12.23
C ASP A 11 -5.04 6.27 -11.04
N GLY A 12 -4.94 5.61 -9.90
CA GLY A 12 -4.39 6.19 -8.68
C GLY A 12 -2.87 6.27 -8.63
N ILE A 13 -2.18 5.73 -9.64
CA ILE A 13 -0.70 5.73 -9.62
C ILE A 13 -0.12 7.15 -9.55
N THR A 14 -0.74 8.10 -10.22
CA THR A 14 -0.26 9.49 -10.23
C THR A 14 -0.30 10.11 -8.84
N GLU A 15 -1.36 9.81 -8.09
CA GLU A 15 -1.53 10.29 -6.72
C GLU A 15 -0.60 9.55 -5.75
N LEU A 16 -0.33 8.29 -6.02
CA LEU A 16 0.53 7.44 -5.22
C LEU A 16 2.02 7.79 -5.36
N GLU A 17 2.45 8.22 -6.53
CA GLU A 17 3.86 8.50 -6.81
C GLU A 17 4.56 9.40 -5.78
N PRO A 18 3.98 10.54 -5.37
CA PRO A 18 4.64 11.38 -4.38
C PRO A 18 4.84 10.67 -3.04
N LEU A 19 3.90 9.82 -2.64
CA LEU A 19 4.00 9.07 -1.40
C LEU A 19 5.08 7.99 -1.48
N LEU A 20 5.21 7.35 -2.64
CA LEU A 20 6.27 6.37 -2.86
C LEU A 20 7.65 7.02 -2.76
N ALA A 21 7.80 8.19 -3.37
CA ALA A 21 9.06 8.94 -3.30
C ALA A 21 9.36 9.37 -1.87
N ALA A 22 8.34 9.83 -1.13
CA ALA A 22 8.51 10.23 0.27
C ALA A 22 8.90 9.04 1.14
N TYR A 23 8.29 7.89 0.92
CA TYR A 23 8.61 6.65 1.62
C TYR A 23 10.06 6.24 1.37
N GLN A 24 10.49 6.27 0.11
CA GLN A 24 11.85 5.92 -0.25
C GLN A 24 12.86 6.92 0.32
N THR A 25 12.50 8.20 0.35
CA THR A 25 13.33 9.24 0.95
C THR A 25 13.50 8.99 2.45
N PHE A 26 12.41 8.61 3.12
CA PHE A 26 12.44 8.32 4.56
C PHE A 26 13.43 7.19 4.87
N TYR A 27 13.53 6.18 4.01
CA TYR A 27 14.45 5.07 4.16
C TYR A 27 15.79 5.28 3.46
N GLU A 28 16.08 6.53 3.07
CA GLU A 28 17.37 6.93 2.51
C GLU A 28 17.77 6.20 1.23
N VAL A 29 16.78 5.89 0.39
CA VAL A 29 17.04 5.32 -0.94
C VAL A 29 17.76 6.40 -1.78
N GLU A 30 18.93 6.06 -2.31
CA GLU A 30 19.76 7.04 -3.04
C GLU A 30 19.28 7.32 -4.45
N ASP A 31 18.74 6.30 -5.11
CA ASP A 31 18.35 6.42 -6.52
C ASP A 31 16.84 6.28 -6.67
N ILE A 32 16.11 7.35 -6.33
CA ILE A 32 14.67 7.38 -6.48
C ILE A 32 14.34 7.71 -7.93
N ASN A 33 13.69 6.76 -8.61
CA ASN A 33 13.37 6.88 -10.02
C ASN A 33 11.85 6.78 -10.20
N THR A 34 11.22 7.89 -10.56
CA THR A 34 9.77 7.98 -10.69
C THR A 34 9.21 7.01 -11.74
N GLU A 35 9.89 6.88 -12.87
CA GLU A 35 9.44 5.98 -13.94
C GLU A 35 9.52 4.51 -13.51
N ARG A 36 10.60 4.14 -12.84
CA ARG A 36 10.76 2.79 -12.32
C ARG A 36 9.67 2.50 -11.28
N ASN A 37 9.38 3.47 -10.40
CA ASN A 37 8.32 3.33 -9.40
C ASN A 37 6.98 3.12 -10.08
N ARG A 38 6.67 3.92 -11.07
CA ARG A 38 5.39 3.80 -11.79
C ARG A 38 5.24 2.41 -12.41
N GLN A 39 6.26 1.93 -13.09
CA GLN A 39 6.20 0.62 -13.74
C GLN A 39 6.08 -0.52 -12.73
N PHE A 40 6.85 -0.45 -11.66
CA PHE A 40 6.85 -1.52 -10.65
C PHE A 40 5.52 -1.57 -9.89
N PHE A 41 5.11 -0.43 -9.34
CA PHE A 41 3.95 -0.41 -8.45
C PHE A 41 2.63 -0.52 -9.20
N SER A 42 2.58 -0.12 -10.47
CA SER A 42 1.36 -0.30 -11.28
C SER A 42 0.93 -1.77 -11.39
N ARG A 43 1.86 -2.69 -11.22
CA ARG A 43 1.57 -4.13 -11.26
C ARG A 43 0.65 -4.58 -10.13
N PHE A 44 0.55 -3.80 -9.06
CA PHE A 44 -0.24 -4.16 -7.89
C PHE A 44 -1.54 -3.38 -7.79
N LEU A 45 -1.88 -2.63 -8.82
CA LEU A 45 -3.12 -1.84 -8.84
C LEU A 45 -4.18 -2.57 -9.65
N GLY A 46 -5.43 -2.32 -9.30
CA GLY A 46 -6.55 -2.98 -9.98
C GLY A 46 -6.60 -4.46 -9.64
N SER A 47 -6.79 -5.30 -10.65
CA SER A 47 -7.00 -6.75 -10.49
C SER A 47 -5.70 -7.55 -10.50
N SER A 48 -4.76 -7.19 -9.66
CA SER A 48 -3.48 -7.92 -9.59
C SER A 48 -3.63 -9.26 -8.89
N HIS A 49 -2.90 -10.26 -9.37
CA HIS A 49 -2.80 -11.56 -8.72
C HIS A 49 -1.61 -11.65 -7.77
N SER A 50 -0.71 -10.69 -7.83
CA SER A 50 0.51 -10.69 -7.00
C SER A 50 0.31 -10.06 -5.64
N GLY A 51 -0.61 -9.11 -5.54
CA GLY A 51 -0.85 -8.41 -4.30
C GLY A 51 -1.71 -7.18 -4.49
N TRP A 52 -1.76 -6.35 -3.46
CA TRP A 52 -2.60 -5.16 -3.44
C TRP A 52 -1.86 -4.00 -2.82
N ILE A 53 -2.24 -2.79 -3.23
CA ILE A 53 -1.84 -1.58 -2.52
C ILE A 53 -3.13 -0.98 -1.98
N LEU A 54 -3.23 -0.92 -0.64
CA LEU A 54 -4.36 -0.25 0.01
C LEU A 54 -3.98 1.20 0.26
N GLY A 55 -4.89 2.10 -0.07
CA GLY A 55 -4.70 3.52 0.17
C GLY A 55 -5.55 3.99 1.34
N ALA A 56 -5.02 4.95 2.09
CA ALA A 56 -5.76 5.66 3.11
C ALA A 56 -6.10 7.03 2.54
N TYR A 57 -7.39 7.36 2.51
CA TYR A 57 -7.88 8.60 1.93
C TYR A 57 -8.55 9.45 2.99
N GLU A 58 -8.15 10.71 3.06
CA GLU A 58 -8.77 11.71 3.92
C GLU A 58 -9.33 12.79 3.01
N ASP A 59 -10.65 12.99 3.05
CA ASP A 59 -11.36 13.93 2.18
C ASP A 59 -11.05 13.70 0.70
N GLY A 60 -10.95 12.43 0.31
CA GLY A 60 -10.67 12.05 -1.07
C GLY A 60 -9.21 12.16 -1.49
N LYS A 61 -8.34 12.59 -0.58
CA LYS A 61 -6.91 12.72 -0.86
C LYS A 61 -6.16 11.54 -0.30
N LEU A 62 -5.28 10.94 -1.11
CA LEU A 62 -4.45 9.82 -0.68
C LEU A 62 -3.37 10.32 0.29
N VAL A 63 -3.41 9.83 1.53
CA VAL A 63 -2.47 10.26 2.59
C VAL A 63 -1.60 9.13 3.13
N GLY A 64 -1.81 7.91 2.68
CA GLY A 64 -0.99 6.79 3.12
C GLY A 64 -1.24 5.57 2.26
N PHE A 65 -0.37 4.58 2.38
CA PHE A 65 -0.52 3.33 1.63
C PHE A 65 0.11 2.16 2.38
N GLY A 66 -0.36 0.96 2.04
CA GLY A 66 0.27 -0.27 2.48
C GLY A 66 0.36 -1.23 1.31
N CYS A 67 1.51 -1.87 1.15
CA CYS A 67 1.72 -2.85 0.09
C CYS A 67 1.61 -4.24 0.68
N PHE A 68 0.71 -5.05 0.12
CA PHE A 68 0.42 -6.40 0.59
C PHE A 68 0.64 -7.38 -0.54
N TYR A 69 1.47 -8.39 -0.30
CA TYR A 69 1.81 -9.37 -1.32
C TYR A 69 1.33 -10.76 -0.93
N ARG A 70 0.85 -11.50 -1.93
CA ARG A 70 0.50 -12.91 -1.74
C ARG A 70 1.78 -13.71 -1.60
N HIS A 71 1.82 -14.56 -0.60
CA HIS A 71 2.99 -15.38 -0.33
C HIS A 71 2.56 -16.79 0.00
N LYS A 72 3.26 -17.75 -0.58
CA LYS A 72 3.04 -19.17 -0.26
C LYS A 72 4.08 -19.57 0.76
N SER A 73 3.65 -19.88 1.97
CA SER A 73 4.56 -20.29 3.03
C SER A 73 4.77 -21.79 3.00
N SER A 74 5.96 -22.22 2.57
CA SER A 74 6.29 -23.64 2.56
C SER A 74 6.41 -24.19 3.97
N LEU A 75 6.87 -23.36 4.88
CA LEU A 75 7.04 -23.77 6.28
C LEU A 75 5.72 -24.15 6.94
N SER A 76 4.69 -23.38 6.72
CA SER A 76 3.36 -23.64 7.30
C SER A 76 2.43 -24.36 6.33
N ALA A 77 2.84 -24.56 5.08
CA ALA A 77 2.04 -25.19 4.02
C ALA A 77 0.72 -24.46 3.80
N THR A 78 0.78 -23.12 3.80
CA THR A 78 -0.43 -22.32 3.67
C THR A 78 -0.14 -21.04 2.89
N ASN A 79 -1.19 -20.39 2.45
CA ASN A 79 -1.10 -19.06 1.81
C ASN A 79 -1.15 -18.00 2.89
N VAL A 80 -0.33 -16.97 2.74
CA VAL A 80 -0.32 -15.83 3.65
C VAL A 80 -0.29 -14.53 2.85
N VAL A 81 -0.68 -13.45 3.51
CA VAL A 81 -0.53 -12.11 2.96
C VAL A 81 0.58 -11.43 3.76
N LEU A 82 1.60 -10.97 3.05
CA LEU A 82 2.74 -10.30 3.65
C LEU A 82 2.57 -8.80 3.50
N MET A 83 2.56 -8.08 4.64
CA MET A 83 2.60 -6.63 4.61
C MET A 83 4.06 -6.21 4.49
N ASN A 84 4.45 -5.78 3.31
CA ASN A 84 5.84 -5.44 3.03
C ASN A 84 6.16 -3.97 3.30
N ASP A 85 5.21 -3.08 3.04
CA ASP A 85 5.42 -1.65 3.18
C ASP A 85 4.22 -1.00 3.84
N LEU A 86 4.49 0.04 4.66
CA LEU A 86 3.45 0.85 5.28
C LEU A 86 4.00 2.26 5.43
N TYR A 87 3.29 3.23 4.89
CA TYR A 87 3.71 4.63 5.00
C TYR A 87 2.49 5.54 5.08
N VAL A 88 2.56 6.52 5.99
CA VAL A 88 1.53 7.53 6.15
C VAL A 88 2.22 8.89 6.07
N ASP A 89 1.68 9.79 5.25
CA ASP A 89 2.20 11.14 5.14
C ASP A 89 2.21 11.84 6.51
N GLU A 90 3.22 12.66 6.74
CA GLU A 90 3.38 13.36 8.03
C GLU A 90 2.12 14.12 8.45
N SER A 91 1.47 14.79 7.49
CA SER A 91 0.27 15.58 7.75
C SER A 91 -0.90 14.76 8.27
N ALA A 92 -0.90 13.45 8.03
CA ALA A 92 -1.99 12.56 8.43
C ALA A 92 -1.62 11.61 9.57
N ARG A 93 -0.42 11.70 10.10
CA ARG A 93 0.01 10.84 11.21
C ARG A 93 -0.73 11.20 12.48
N GLY A 94 -0.93 10.20 13.34
CA GLY A 94 -1.66 10.39 14.58
C GLY A 94 -3.17 10.28 14.44
N LYS A 95 -3.67 10.01 13.23
CA LYS A 95 -5.11 9.88 12.97
C LYS A 95 -5.57 8.44 12.81
N GLY A 96 -4.68 7.48 13.04
CA GLY A 96 -5.00 6.06 12.96
C GLY A 96 -4.99 5.48 11.57
N ALA A 97 -4.47 6.18 10.56
CA ALA A 97 -4.44 5.70 9.18
C ALA A 97 -3.65 4.40 9.04
N GLY A 98 -2.48 4.32 9.69
CA GLY A 98 -1.65 3.12 9.63
C GLY A 98 -2.37 1.90 10.17
N ARG A 99 -3.04 2.05 11.30
CA ARG A 99 -3.83 0.97 11.91
C ARG A 99 -4.95 0.52 10.98
N LEU A 100 -5.66 1.47 10.36
CA LEU A 100 -6.75 1.15 9.46
C LEU A 100 -6.24 0.41 8.21
N ILE A 101 -5.08 0.77 7.71
CA ILE A 101 -4.46 0.06 6.58
C ILE A 101 -4.16 -1.39 6.97
N ILE A 102 -3.62 -1.62 8.15
CA ILE A 102 -3.32 -2.96 8.65
C ILE A 102 -4.61 -3.78 8.78
N GLU A 103 -5.66 -3.19 9.34
CA GLU A 103 -6.95 -3.85 9.46
C GLU A 103 -7.53 -4.21 8.10
N GLY A 104 -7.37 -3.33 7.10
CA GLY A 104 -7.77 -3.62 5.72
C GLY A 104 -7.00 -4.78 5.14
N GLY A 105 -5.71 -4.88 5.44
CA GLY A 105 -4.89 -6.02 5.02
C GLY A 105 -5.35 -7.34 5.63
N VAL A 106 -5.78 -7.31 6.88
CA VAL A 106 -6.33 -8.50 7.55
C VAL A 106 -7.60 -8.97 6.83
N GLU A 107 -8.47 -8.04 6.44
CA GLU A 107 -9.69 -8.39 5.70
C GLU A 107 -9.37 -9.02 4.34
N LEU A 108 -8.38 -8.47 3.63
CA LEU A 108 -7.93 -9.06 2.36
C LEU A 108 -7.42 -10.48 2.56
N ALA A 109 -6.66 -10.71 3.63
CA ALA A 109 -6.12 -12.03 3.94
C ALA A 109 -7.24 -13.03 4.18
N ARG A 110 -8.30 -12.61 4.89
CA ARG A 110 -9.46 -13.47 5.14
C ARG A 110 -10.20 -13.83 3.87
N GLU A 111 -10.37 -12.87 2.97
CA GLU A 111 -11.05 -13.08 1.70
C GLU A 111 -10.28 -14.04 0.80
N TRP A 112 -8.95 -13.95 0.83
CA TRP A 112 -8.11 -14.80 0.01
C TRP A 112 -8.06 -16.23 0.56
N GLY A 113 -8.22 -16.37 1.85
CA GLY A 113 -8.18 -17.67 2.51
C GLY A 113 -6.78 -18.12 2.78
#